data_8a861d5abf634f73b02aa94675e3f166
#
_entry.id   8a861d5abf634f73b02aa94675e3f166
#
_cell.length_a   1.000
_cell.length_b   1.000
_cell.length_c   1.000
_cell.angle_alpha   90.00
_cell.angle_beta   90.00
_cell.angle_gamma   90.00
#
_symmetry.space_group_name_H-M   'P 1'
#
loop_
_entity.id
_entity.type
_entity.pdbx_description
1 polymer ?
#
loop_
_entity_poly.entity_id
_entity_poly.type
_entity_poly.pdbx_seq_one_letter_code
_entity_poly.pdbx_strand_id
1 'polypeptide(L)'
;MVVNDLSKLHKLVSDLFHWPTSKSEWEKFNLTDEQISFFNENGFLAGIKMLDDAQVNFLRNELSEVADTDHPSHSLYYEFHSNESADPSTILFHALGAWRIGPGFHDVLWNPRFLVAASQLLGNVPVRFWHDQLFWKPAKKGGVVAWHQDYSYWTRTKPVAHLTCWCGLDDATKENGCLQYIGGSHRWGLLPKPVLAGEIQGIRDFLNDEQKKQFDHPQFAEVKAGEAIFHHSLTLHGSGENKSDKPRRAFVINAFADGVISDSNEPLLNGVPVVPKGEKMQGQFFPLLYNP
;
A
#
# COMPACT_ATOMS: atom_id res chain seq x y z
N MET A 1 -14.77 4.68 -26.97
CA MET A 1 -13.45 5.29 -26.67
C MET A 1 -12.44 4.15 -26.47
N VAL A 2 -11.22 4.29 -26.93
CA VAL A 2 -10.19 3.27 -26.71
C VAL A 2 -9.74 3.42 -25.26
N VAL A 3 -9.93 2.38 -24.45
CA VAL A 3 -9.44 2.33 -23.08
C VAL A 3 -7.92 2.19 -23.11
N ASN A 4 -7.21 3.18 -22.56
CA ASN A 4 -5.75 3.16 -22.50
C ASN A 4 -5.30 2.49 -21.20
N ASP A 5 -4.80 1.24 -21.29
CA ASP A 5 -4.27 0.50 -20.15
C ASP A 5 -2.78 0.84 -19.95
N LEU A 6 -2.49 1.66 -18.94
CA LEU A 6 -1.13 2.13 -18.63
C LEU A 6 -0.21 1.01 -18.15
N SER A 7 -0.73 -0.14 -17.72
CA SER A 7 0.10 -1.30 -17.33
C SER A 7 1.03 -1.81 -18.45
N LYS A 8 0.80 -1.39 -19.68
CA LYS A 8 1.66 -1.69 -20.83
C LYS A 8 2.93 -0.83 -20.90
N LEU A 9 3.00 0.22 -20.07
CA LEU A 9 4.09 1.19 -20.04
C LEU A 9 4.86 1.06 -18.73
N HIS A 10 6.12 0.61 -18.81
CA HIS A 10 6.97 0.45 -17.60
C HIS A 10 7.96 1.62 -17.52
N LYS A 11 7.44 2.84 -17.46
CA LYS A 11 8.18 4.10 -17.37
C LYS A 11 7.25 5.23 -16.96
N LEU A 12 7.79 6.38 -16.59
CA LEU A 12 7.01 7.60 -16.39
C LEU A 12 6.22 7.95 -17.65
N VAL A 13 4.96 8.34 -17.47
CA VAL A 13 4.03 8.75 -18.54
C VAL A 13 3.57 10.20 -18.40
N SER A 14 3.93 10.86 -17.29
CA SER A 14 3.69 12.28 -17.01
C SER A 14 4.96 12.96 -16.52
N ASP A 15 4.89 14.28 -16.28
CA ASP A 15 5.99 15.06 -15.69
C ASP A 15 5.90 15.18 -14.17
N LEU A 16 5.11 14.29 -13.51
CA LEU A 16 4.90 14.35 -12.06
C LEU A 16 6.16 14.03 -11.27
N PHE A 17 7.02 13.16 -11.82
CA PHE A 17 8.31 12.77 -11.22
C PHE A 17 9.42 12.86 -12.24
N HIS A 18 10.64 13.09 -11.74
CA HIS A 18 11.86 13.10 -12.54
C HIS A 18 12.82 12.04 -12.00
N TRP A 19 13.43 11.29 -12.90
CA TRP A 19 14.44 10.31 -12.52
C TRP A 19 15.79 10.99 -12.29
N PRO A 20 16.49 10.62 -11.21
CA PRO A 20 17.86 11.04 -11.00
C PRO A 20 18.77 10.62 -12.15
N THR A 21 19.69 11.52 -12.53
CA THR A 21 20.60 11.33 -13.66
C THR A 21 21.99 10.91 -13.22
N SER A 22 22.25 10.94 -11.92
CA SER A 22 23.57 10.56 -11.33
C SER A 22 23.39 9.74 -10.06
N LYS A 23 24.44 8.98 -9.72
CA LYS A 23 24.50 8.22 -8.47
C LYS A 23 24.29 9.11 -7.24
N SER A 24 24.92 10.28 -7.21
CA SER A 24 24.77 11.22 -6.09
C SER A 24 23.38 11.79 -5.93
N GLU A 25 22.57 11.84 -7.00
CA GLU A 25 21.15 12.19 -6.90
C GLU A 25 20.31 11.06 -6.32
N TRP A 26 20.59 9.81 -6.70
CA TRP A 26 19.94 8.65 -6.11
C TRP A 26 20.23 8.52 -4.61
N GLU A 27 21.47 8.75 -4.20
CA GLU A 27 21.90 8.69 -2.79
C GLU A 27 21.16 9.67 -1.88
N LYS A 28 20.60 10.76 -2.41
CA LYS A 28 19.76 11.70 -1.65
C LYS A 28 18.44 11.10 -1.14
N PHE A 29 18.04 9.97 -1.68
CA PHE A 29 16.82 9.27 -1.29
C PHE A 29 17.07 8.12 -0.32
N ASN A 30 18.33 7.87 0.05
CA ASN A 30 18.67 6.83 1.01
C ASN A 30 18.02 7.12 2.37
N LEU A 31 17.47 6.06 2.95
CA LEU A 31 17.12 6.04 4.36
C LEU A 31 18.38 6.04 5.20
N THR A 32 18.29 6.58 6.42
CA THR A 32 19.38 6.50 7.38
C THR A 32 19.46 5.11 8.02
N ASP A 33 20.62 4.77 8.60
CA ASP A 33 20.79 3.50 9.29
C ASP A 33 19.83 3.35 10.48
N GLU A 34 19.49 4.46 11.16
CA GLU A 34 18.52 4.49 12.26
C GLU A 34 17.11 4.17 11.76
N GLN A 35 16.73 4.69 10.58
CA GLN A 35 15.43 4.39 9.96
C GLN A 35 15.31 2.92 9.58
N ILE A 36 16.37 2.37 8.98
CA ILE A 36 16.41 0.94 8.60
C ILE A 36 16.38 0.06 9.85
N SER A 37 17.16 0.41 10.88
CA SER A 37 17.16 -0.30 12.18
C SER A 37 15.78 -0.28 12.83
N PHE A 38 15.13 0.89 12.86
CA PHE A 38 13.78 1.04 13.40
C PHE A 38 12.77 0.14 12.66
N PHE A 39 12.82 0.14 11.32
CA PHE A 39 11.95 -0.74 10.53
C PHE A 39 12.21 -2.23 10.84
N ASN A 40 13.46 -2.66 10.89
CA ASN A 40 13.82 -4.05 11.20
C ASN A 40 13.35 -4.48 12.59
N GLU A 41 13.35 -3.57 13.56
CA GLU A 41 12.88 -3.85 14.91
C GLU A 41 11.35 -3.84 15.02
N ASN A 42 10.70 -2.86 14.42
CA ASN A 42 9.27 -2.61 14.63
C ASN A 42 8.39 -3.16 13.51
N GLY A 43 8.93 -3.43 12.31
CA GLY A 43 8.20 -3.89 11.13
C GLY A 43 7.45 -2.78 10.40
N PHE A 44 7.62 -1.51 10.80
CA PHE A 44 7.10 -0.33 10.09
C PHE A 44 8.02 0.87 10.26
N LEU A 45 7.88 1.85 9.35
CA LEU A 45 8.62 3.11 9.36
C LEU A 45 7.71 4.22 8.86
N ALA A 46 7.43 5.24 9.66
CA ALA A 46 6.53 6.34 9.32
C ALA A 46 7.27 7.67 9.09
N GLY A 47 6.62 8.63 8.42
CA GLY A 47 7.11 10.00 8.25
C GLY A 47 8.12 10.17 7.11
N ILE A 48 8.12 9.28 6.13
CA ILE A 48 9.00 9.39 4.96
C ILE A 48 8.36 10.32 3.93
N LYS A 49 8.96 11.49 3.68
CA LYS A 49 8.43 12.45 2.70
C LYS A 49 8.53 11.87 1.29
N MET A 50 7.38 11.59 0.70
CA MET A 50 7.24 11.00 -0.65
C MET A 50 6.89 12.03 -1.71
N LEU A 51 6.01 12.96 -1.38
CA LEU A 51 5.39 13.91 -2.31
C LEU A 51 5.52 15.34 -1.80
N ASP A 52 5.68 16.28 -2.72
CA ASP A 52 5.46 17.70 -2.43
C ASP A 52 3.97 18.07 -2.52
N ASP A 53 3.64 19.31 -2.20
CA ASP A 53 2.25 19.79 -2.16
C ASP A 53 1.60 19.83 -3.55
N ALA A 54 2.36 20.07 -4.61
CA ALA A 54 1.84 20.07 -5.98
C ALA A 54 1.48 18.64 -6.41
N GLN A 55 2.34 17.67 -6.11
CA GLN A 55 2.11 16.24 -6.37
C GLN A 55 0.92 15.72 -5.57
N VAL A 56 0.80 16.11 -4.29
CA VAL A 56 -0.37 15.75 -3.46
C VAL A 56 -1.67 16.28 -4.07
N ASN A 57 -1.69 17.55 -4.49
CA ASN A 57 -2.88 18.16 -5.09
C ASN A 57 -3.23 17.51 -6.43
N PHE A 58 -2.25 17.18 -7.25
CA PHE A 58 -2.44 16.46 -8.49
C PHE A 58 -3.14 15.11 -8.24
N LEU A 59 -2.60 14.29 -7.32
CA LEU A 59 -3.14 12.97 -7.01
C LEU A 59 -4.51 13.02 -6.31
N ARG A 60 -4.80 14.07 -5.53
CA ARG A 60 -6.15 14.29 -4.98
C ARG A 60 -7.20 14.50 -6.07
N ASN A 61 -6.87 15.29 -7.09
CA ASN A 61 -7.76 15.55 -8.23
C ASN A 61 -7.94 14.26 -9.03
N GLU A 62 -6.84 13.59 -9.37
CA GLU A 62 -6.89 12.31 -10.10
C GLU A 62 -7.67 11.25 -9.33
N LEU A 63 -7.54 11.16 -7.98
CA LEU A 63 -8.35 10.24 -7.18
C LEU A 63 -9.85 10.49 -7.36
N SER A 64 -10.27 11.76 -7.40
CA SER A 64 -11.67 12.10 -7.60
C SER A 64 -12.17 11.70 -8.99
N GLU A 65 -11.32 11.80 -10.01
CA GLU A 65 -11.63 11.39 -11.38
C GLU A 65 -11.72 9.87 -11.52
N VAL A 66 -10.71 9.13 -11.03
CA VAL A 66 -10.67 7.67 -11.16
C VAL A 66 -11.66 6.94 -10.24
N ALA A 67 -12.11 7.59 -9.16
CA ALA A 67 -13.15 7.05 -8.28
C ALA A 67 -14.57 7.17 -8.87
N ASP A 68 -14.74 7.88 -9.98
CA ASP A 68 -16.01 7.97 -10.68
C ASP A 68 -16.33 6.62 -11.36
N THR A 69 -17.49 6.05 -11.05
CA THR A 69 -17.95 4.79 -11.66
C THR A 69 -18.22 4.90 -13.15
N ASP A 70 -18.47 6.12 -13.66
CA ASP A 70 -18.67 6.40 -15.09
C ASP A 70 -17.35 6.65 -15.83
N HIS A 71 -16.19 6.56 -15.14
CA HIS A 71 -14.89 6.73 -15.79
C HIS A 71 -14.68 5.70 -16.92
N PRO A 72 -14.27 6.11 -18.13
CA PRO A 72 -14.18 5.22 -19.29
C PRO A 72 -13.27 4.00 -19.09
N SER A 73 -12.27 4.11 -18.23
CA SER A 73 -11.32 3.04 -17.89
C SER A 73 -11.69 2.26 -16.63
N HIS A 74 -12.89 2.45 -16.06
CA HIS A 74 -13.33 1.78 -14.83
C HIS A 74 -13.18 0.24 -14.88
N SER A 75 -13.37 -0.37 -16.04
CA SER A 75 -13.20 -1.81 -16.25
C SER A 75 -11.77 -2.33 -16.08
N LEU A 76 -10.77 -1.45 -15.94
CA LEU A 76 -9.38 -1.81 -15.69
C LEU A 76 -9.06 -2.07 -14.21
N TYR A 77 -9.95 -1.70 -13.30
CA TYR A 77 -9.77 -2.04 -11.89
C TYR A 77 -9.72 -3.56 -11.69
N TYR A 78 -8.85 -4.01 -10.80
CA TYR A 78 -8.85 -5.40 -10.31
C TYR A 78 -10.02 -5.61 -9.35
N GLU A 79 -10.25 -4.63 -8.48
CA GLU A 79 -11.34 -4.57 -7.52
C GLU A 79 -11.77 -3.11 -7.34
N PHE A 80 -13.07 -2.88 -7.16
CA PHE A 80 -13.62 -1.55 -6.93
C PHE A 80 -14.81 -1.64 -5.99
N HIS A 81 -14.70 -0.98 -4.86
CA HIS A 81 -15.73 -0.91 -3.83
C HIS A 81 -16.01 0.57 -3.51
N SER A 82 -17.15 1.09 -3.98
CA SER A 82 -17.60 2.44 -3.60
C SER A 82 -17.84 2.54 -2.09
N ASN A 83 -18.25 1.42 -1.46
CA ASN A 83 -18.30 1.23 -0.01
C ASN A 83 -18.05 -0.23 0.35
N GLU A 84 -16.92 -0.53 0.99
CA GLU A 84 -16.57 -1.84 1.51
C GLU A 84 -16.91 -2.00 3.00
N SER A 85 -17.38 -0.94 3.67
CA SER A 85 -17.66 -0.99 5.10
C SER A 85 -18.74 -2.01 5.43
N ALA A 86 -18.50 -2.85 6.44
CA ALA A 86 -19.51 -3.76 6.99
C ALA A 86 -20.59 -3.02 7.80
N ASP A 87 -20.29 -1.85 8.33
CA ASP A 87 -21.26 -0.96 9.00
C ASP A 87 -21.90 -0.04 7.96
N PRO A 88 -23.23 -0.16 7.69
CA PRO A 88 -23.92 0.65 6.70
C PRO A 88 -23.97 2.16 7.06
N SER A 89 -23.68 2.53 8.30
CA SER A 89 -23.61 3.94 8.72
C SER A 89 -22.27 4.60 8.36
N THR A 90 -21.28 3.82 7.94
CA THR A 90 -19.94 4.28 7.57
C THR A 90 -19.61 3.97 6.11
N ILE A 91 -18.57 4.63 5.58
CA ILE A 91 -18.11 4.47 4.20
C ILE A 91 -16.61 4.22 4.21
N LEU A 92 -16.21 3.17 3.51
CA LEU A 92 -14.82 2.90 3.17
C LEU A 92 -14.73 2.68 1.66
N PHE A 93 -14.31 3.71 0.92
CA PHE A 93 -13.94 3.52 -0.47
C PHE A 93 -12.61 2.77 -0.55
N HIS A 94 -12.58 1.73 -1.38
CA HIS A 94 -11.39 0.93 -1.62
C HIS A 94 -11.36 0.43 -3.07
N ALA A 95 -10.23 0.58 -3.75
CA ALA A 95 -10.06 0.10 -5.11
C ALA A 95 -8.62 -0.34 -5.36
N LEU A 96 -8.43 -1.32 -6.27
CA LEU A 96 -7.15 -1.85 -6.71
C LEU A 96 -7.04 -1.70 -8.24
N GLY A 97 -5.91 -1.20 -8.73
CA GLY A 97 -5.64 -1.12 -10.17
C GLY A 97 -5.66 0.30 -10.75
N ALA A 98 -5.67 1.34 -9.90
CA ALA A 98 -5.65 2.74 -10.34
C ALA A 98 -4.41 3.09 -11.19
N TRP A 99 -3.27 2.43 -10.97
CA TRP A 99 -2.05 2.59 -11.76
C TRP A 99 -2.22 2.27 -13.25
N ARG A 100 -3.26 1.53 -13.61
CA ARG A 100 -3.62 1.23 -15.00
C ARG A 100 -4.43 2.34 -15.65
N ILE A 101 -4.98 3.27 -14.85
CA ILE A 101 -6.02 4.21 -15.23
C ILE A 101 -5.50 5.64 -15.19
N GLY A 102 -4.96 6.07 -14.04
CA GLY A 102 -4.50 7.43 -13.78
C GLY A 102 -3.00 7.60 -14.01
N PRO A 103 -2.56 8.58 -14.84
CA PRO A 103 -1.13 8.84 -15.07
C PRO A 103 -0.33 9.10 -13.79
N GLY A 104 -0.89 9.80 -12.82
CA GLY A 104 -0.23 10.08 -11.55
C GLY A 104 -0.12 8.82 -10.69
N PHE A 105 -1.21 8.02 -10.56
CA PHE A 105 -1.15 6.74 -9.85
C PHE A 105 -0.30 5.70 -10.57
N HIS A 106 -0.12 5.82 -11.87
CA HIS A 106 0.88 5.08 -12.61
C HIS A 106 2.29 5.52 -12.22
N ASP A 107 2.57 6.81 -12.24
CA ASP A 107 3.93 7.35 -12.11
C ASP A 107 4.47 7.32 -10.67
N VAL A 108 3.59 7.25 -9.63
CA VAL A 108 4.05 7.07 -8.24
C VAL A 108 4.84 5.77 -8.05
N LEU A 109 4.63 4.75 -8.90
CA LEU A 109 5.40 3.50 -8.88
C LEU A 109 6.88 3.72 -9.20
N TRP A 110 7.20 4.73 -9.97
CA TRP A 110 8.57 5.11 -10.36
C TRP A 110 9.10 6.32 -9.60
N ASN A 111 8.48 6.70 -8.47
CA ASN A 111 9.00 7.74 -7.59
C ASN A 111 10.34 7.28 -6.95
N PRO A 112 11.46 7.99 -7.19
CA PRO A 112 12.76 7.60 -6.65
C PRO A 112 12.79 7.42 -5.12
N ARG A 113 12.01 8.22 -4.38
CA ARG A 113 11.90 8.11 -2.92
C ARG A 113 11.27 6.78 -2.50
N PHE A 114 10.26 6.32 -3.22
CA PHE A 114 9.67 5.01 -3.01
C PHE A 114 10.67 3.90 -3.37
N LEU A 115 11.29 3.98 -4.54
CA LEU A 115 12.13 2.93 -5.11
C LEU A 115 13.34 2.61 -4.22
N VAL A 116 14.06 3.65 -3.78
CA VAL A 116 15.24 3.50 -2.93
C VAL A 116 14.85 2.97 -1.56
N ALA A 117 13.84 3.58 -0.91
CA ALA A 117 13.37 3.13 0.40
C ALA A 117 12.89 1.67 0.35
N ALA A 118 12.08 1.29 -0.65
CA ALA A 118 11.60 -0.07 -0.80
C ALA A 118 12.74 -1.09 -0.99
N SER A 119 13.75 -0.77 -1.81
CA SER A 119 14.93 -1.62 -1.99
C SER A 119 15.69 -1.81 -0.68
N GLN A 120 15.99 -0.72 0.05
CA GLN A 120 16.71 -0.78 1.31
C GLN A 120 15.97 -1.58 2.39
N LEU A 121 14.65 -1.38 2.52
CA LEU A 121 13.82 -2.07 3.51
C LEU A 121 13.58 -3.55 3.15
N LEU A 122 13.71 -3.93 1.88
CA LEU A 122 13.69 -5.32 1.42
C LEU A 122 15.08 -5.99 1.46
N GLY A 123 16.13 -5.31 1.92
CA GLY A 123 17.49 -5.85 2.05
C GLY A 123 18.42 -5.50 0.91
N ASN A 124 18.29 -4.32 0.30
CA ASN A 124 19.07 -3.83 -0.85
C ASN A 124 18.96 -4.75 -2.08
N VAL A 125 17.74 -5.13 -2.41
CA VAL A 125 17.43 -6.04 -3.54
C VAL A 125 16.62 -5.33 -4.61
N PRO A 126 16.56 -5.87 -5.83
CA PRO A 126 15.66 -5.36 -6.86
C PRO A 126 14.19 -5.47 -6.43
N VAL A 127 13.40 -4.44 -6.78
CA VAL A 127 12.01 -4.27 -6.35
C VAL A 127 11.07 -4.45 -7.53
N ARG A 128 10.04 -5.29 -7.34
CA ARG A 128 8.93 -5.44 -8.28
C ARG A 128 7.63 -4.91 -7.69
N PHE A 129 6.78 -4.42 -8.57
CA PHE A 129 5.41 -4.04 -8.23
C PHE A 129 4.54 -5.29 -8.00
N TRP A 130 3.68 -5.22 -6.97
CA TRP A 130 2.65 -6.21 -6.71
C TRP A 130 1.28 -5.71 -7.17
N HIS A 131 0.70 -4.77 -6.48
CA HIS A 131 -0.50 -4.03 -6.85
C HIS A 131 -0.58 -2.72 -6.05
N ASP A 132 -1.43 -1.82 -6.49
CA ASP A 132 -1.76 -0.59 -5.79
C ASP A 132 -3.12 -0.70 -5.10
N GLN A 133 -3.38 0.24 -4.20
CA GLN A 133 -4.71 0.43 -3.61
C GLN A 133 -4.99 1.92 -3.42
N LEU A 134 -6.26 2.28 -3.50
CA LEU A 134 -6.78 3.58 -3.11
C LEU A 134 -7.71 3.41 -1.91
N PHE A 135 -7.57 4.30 -0.94
CA PHE A 135 -8.45 4.37 0.22
C PHE A 135 -9.00 5.78 0.41
N TRP A 136 -10.30 5.87 0.67
CA TRP A 136 -10.95 7.13 1.02
C TRP A 136 -11.95 6.92 2.15
N LYS A 137 -11.68 7.58 3.27
CA LYS A 137 -12.58 7.68 4.42
C LYS A 137 -13.20 9.07 4.43
N PRO A 138 -14.50 9.24 4.11
CA PRO A 138 -15.14 10.55 4.15
C PRO A 138 -15.18 11.10 5.58
N ALA A 139 -15.35 12.42 5.69
CA ALA A 139 -15.54 13.11 6.97
C ALA A 139 -16.69 12.51 7.78
N LYS A 140 -16.48 12.30 9.09
CA LYS A 140 -17.48 11.84 10.08
C LYS A 140 -18.09 10.45 9.85
N LYS A 141 -17.85 9.84 8.69
CA LYS A 141 -18.45 8.56 8.28
C LYS A 141 -17.44 7.55 7.74
N GLY A 142 -16.13 7.79 7.92
CA GLY A 142 -15.11 6.88 7.42
C GLY A 142 -15.10 5.57 8.20
N GLY A 143 -15.28 4.44 7.51
CA GLY A 143 -15.30 3.10 8.10
C GLY A 143 -13.92 2.63 8.60
N VAL A 144 -13.90 1.58 9.39
CA VAL A 144 -12.68 0.92 9.89
C VAL A 144 -12.01 0.09 8.82
N VAL A 145 -10.70 -0.16 9.01
CA VAL A 145 -10.00 -1.31 8.41
C VAL A 145 -9.54 -2.19 9.58
N ALA A 146 -10.05 -3.42 9.62
CA ALA A 146 -9.78 -4.35 10.72
C ALA A 146 -8.28 -4.65 10.85
N TRP A 147 -7.85 -5.03 12.04
CA TRP A 147 -6.48 -5.47 12.28
C TRP A 147 -6.16 -6.71 11.45
N HIS A 148 -5.10 -6.64 10.64
CA HIS A 148 -4.68 -7.70 9.72
C HIS A 148 -3.19 -7.65 9.45
N GLN A 149 -2.71 -8.70 8.80
CA GLN A 149 -1.41 -8.76 8.12
C GLN A 149 -1.68 -8.81 6.62
N ASP A 150 -1.04 -7.97 5.84
CA ASP A 150 -1.21 -7.95 4.38
C ASP A 150 -0.96 -9.30 3.73
N TYR A 151 0.09 -9.99 4.16
CA TYR A 151 0.43 -11.29 3.60
C TYR A 151 -0.65 -12.34 3.83
N SER A 152 -1.57 -12.18 4.77
CA SER A 152 -2.72 -13.08 4.93
C SER A 152 -3.63 -13.12 3.69
N TYR A 153 -3.59 -12.10 2.84
CA TYR A 153 -4.27 -12.02 1.55
C TYR A 153 -3.38 -12.48 0.37
N TRP A 154 -2.05 -12.61 0.57
CA TRP A 154 -1.06 -12.85 -0.49
C TRP A 154 -0.40 -14.22 -0.41
N THR A 155 -0.96 -15.15 0.34
CA THR A 155 -0.44 -16.51 0.58
C THR A 155 -0.28 -17.37 -0.69
N ARG A 156 -0.79 -16.87 -1.84
CA ARG A 156 -0.58 -17.49 -3.16
C ARG A 156 0.75 -17.10 -3.81
N THR A 157 1.63 -16.43 -3.09
CA THR A 157 2.98 -16.04 -3.51
C THR A 157 4.00 -16.44 -2.45
N LYS A 158 5.27 -16.69 -2.82
CA LYS A 158 6.37 -17.02 -1.89
C LYS A 158 7.74 -16.70 -2.47
N PRO A 159 8.79 -16.49 -1.62
CA PRO A 159 8.74 -16.39 -0.16
C PRO A 159 8.02 -15.13 0.31
N VAL A 160 7.84 -14.98 1.64
CA VAL A 160 7.40 -13.72 2.27
C VAL A 160 8.52 -12.69 2.11
N ALA A 161 8.40 -11.84 1.10
CA ALA A 161 9.37 -10.79 0.80
C ALA A 161 8.62 -9.56 0.23
N HIS A 162 7.52 -9.20 0.88
CA HIS A 162 6.62 -8.13 0.44
C HIS A 162 6.69 -6.94 1.39
N LEU A 163 6.49 -5.76 0.83
CA LEU A 163 6.52 -4.47 1.51
C LEU A 163 5.34 -3.64 1.06
N THR A 164 4.69 -2.96 1.97
CA THR A 164 3.64 -1.99 1.69
C THR A 164 4.14 -0.59 1.96
N CYS A 165 3.89 0.33 1.02
CA CYS A 165 4.06 1.78 1.17
C CYS A 165 2.68 2.43 1.14
N TRP A 166 2.19 2.87 2.28
CA TRP A 166 0.96 3.65 2.41
C TRP A 166 1.31 5.14 2.44
N CYS A 167 0.78 5.95 1.53
CA CYS A 167 1.06 7.39 1.46
C CYS A 167 -0.23 8.19 1.65
N GLY A 168 -0.23 9.09 2.64
CA GLY A 168 -1.35 9.99 2.90
C GLY A 168 -1.45 11.09 1.85
N LEU A 169 -2.61 11.20 1.22
CA LEU A 169 -2.95 12.38 0.43
C LEU A 169 -3.55 13.50 1.30
N ASP A 170 -4.00 13.18 2.50
CA ASP A 170 -4.39 14.12 3.55
C ASP A 170 -3.58 13.81 4.81
N ASP A 171 -3.50 14.79 5.74
CA ASP A 171 -2.94 14.52 7.07
C ASP A 171 -3.68 13.34 7.69
N ALA A 172 -2.96 12.34 8.13
CA ALA A 172 -3.51 11.21 8.85
C ALA A 172 -3.25 11.38 10.34
N THR A 173 -4.31 11.46 11.12
CA THR A 173 -4.28 11.65 12.56
C THR A 173 -5.07 10.56 13.26
N LYS A 174 -4.89 10.44 14.57
CA LYS A 174 -5.67 9.50 15.38
C LYS A 174 -7.18 9.72 15.23
N GLU A 175 -7.62 10.98 15.10
CA GLU A 175 -9.03 11.36 14.98
C GLU A 175 -9.63 10.93 13.63
N ASN A 176 -8.86 11.00 12.53
CA ASN A 176 -9.36 10.63 11.21
C ASN A 176 -8.98 9.21 10.75
N GLY A 177 -8.50 8.39 11.70
CA GLY A 177 -8.21 6.99 11.47
C GLY A 177 -6.87 6.76 10.77
N CYS A 178 -5.77 7.35 11.28
CA CYS A 178 -4.41 6.97 10.85
C CYS A 178 -4.16 5.47 11.07
N LEU A 179 -3.13 4.94 10.43
CA LEU A 179 -2.73 3.56 10.65
C LEU A 179 -2.24 3.37 12.10
N GLN A 180 -2.50 2.18 12.61
CA GLN A 180 -2.06 1.71 13.92
C GLN A 180 -1.27 0.42 13.72
N TYR A 181 -0.19 0.24 14.46
CA TYR A 181 0.72 -0.89 14.35
C TYR A 181 0.98 -1.54 15.68
N ILE A 182 1.19 -2.86 15.67
CA ILE A 182 1.80 -3.58 16.78
C ILE A 182 3.28 -3.77 16.43
N GLY A 183 4.15 -2.97 17.04
CA GLY A 183 5.59 -3.02 16.78
C GLY A 183 6.16 -4.41 17.03
N GLY A 184 6.98 -4.91 16.09
CA GLY A 184 7.59 -6.23 16.19
C GLY A 184 6.70 -7.42 15.84
N SER A 185 5.40 -7.21 15.56
CA SER A 185 4.44 -8.27 15.24
C SER A 185 4.74 -9.02 13.93
N HIS A 186 5.55 -8.45 13.03
CA HIS A 186 6.02 -9.14 11.83
C HIS A 186 6.81 -10.42 12.14
N ARG A 187 7.30 -10.56 13.38
CA ARG A 187 8.00 -11.75 13.88
C ARG A 187 7.07 -12.81 14.48
N TRP A 188 5.76 -12.55 14.56
CA TRP A 188 4.80 -13.50 15.13
C TRP A 188 4.42 -14.65 14.20
N GLY A 189 4.87 -14.59 12.94
CA GLY A 189 4.41 -15.49 11.90
C GLY A 189 3.09 -15.04 11.28
N LEU A 190 2.54 -15.88 10.42
CA LEU A 190 1.27 -15.60 9.74
C LEU A 190 0.09 -15.89 10.66
N LEU A 191 -0.75 -14.90 10.86
CA LEU A 191 -2.01 -15.00 11.58
C LEU A 191 -3.18 -15.32 10.62
N PRO A 192 -4.33 -15.79 11.13
CA PRO A 192 -5.52 -16.04 10.32
C PRO A 192 -5.97 -14.77 9.57
N LYS A 193 -6.46 -14.95 8.34
CA LYS A 193 -6.98 -13.88 7.51
C LYS A 193 -8.32 -13.37 8.05
N PRO A 194 -8.45 -12.09 8.44
CA PRO A 194 -9.74 -11.49 8.83
C PRO A 194 -10.54 -11.02 7.61
N VAL A 195 -11.77 -10.59 7.83
CA VAL A 195 -12.52 -9.76 6.88
C VAL A 195 -12.04 -8.32 7.01
N LEU A 196 -11.55 -7.71 5.91
CA LEU A 196 -10.84 -6.42 5.94
C LEU A 196 -11.67 -5.27 6.54
N ALA A 197 -12.94 -5.17 6.19
CA ALA A 197 -13.88 -4.18 6.71
C ALA A 197 -14.79 -4.74 7.81
N GLY A 198 -14.36 -5.83 8.45
CA GLY A 198 -15.09 -6.52 9.51
C GLY A 198 -14.87 -5.90 10.90
N GLU A 199 -15.03 -6.75 11.91
CA GLU A 199 -14.84 -6.37 13.30
C GLU A 199 -13.39 -6.00 13.59
N ILE A 200 -13.15 -4.76 14.02
CA ILE A 200 -11.78 -4.23 14.15
C ILE A 200 -10.90 -5.07 15.08
N GLN A 201 -11.47 -5.67 16.11
CA GLN A 201 -10.76 -6.45 17.14
C GLN A 201 -10.76 -7.98 16.85
N GLY A 202 -11.36 -8.44 15.77
CA GLY A 202 -11.59 -9.87 15.52
C GLY A 202 -10.32 -10.75 15.51
N ILE A 203 -9.16 -10.16 15.17
CA ILE A 203 -7.87 -10.88 15.21
C ILE A 203 -7.41 -11.24 16.63
N ARG A 204 -7.89 -10.53 17.65
CA ARG A 204 -7.42 -10.65 19.04
C ARG A 204 -7.62 -12.06 19.62
N ASP A 205 -8.66 -12.76 19.18
CA ASP A 205 -8.98 -14.11 19.67
C ASP A 205 -7.96 -15.17 19.22
N PHE A 206 -7.19 -14.88 18.18
CA PHE A 206 -6.12 -15.74 17.66
C PHE A 206 -4.74 -15.47 18.29
N LEU A 207 -4.64 -14.46 19.15
CA LEU A 207 -3.39 -14.07 19.81
C LEU A 207 -3.20 -14.84 21.12
N ASN A 208 -1.95 -15.19 21.44
CA ASN A 208 -1.59 -15.70 22.76
C ASN A 208 -1.54 -14.56 23.79
N ASP A 209 -1.37 -14.89 25.08
CA ASP A 209 -1.46 -13.90 26.17
C ASP A 209 -0.37 -12.79 26.09
N GLU A 210 0.83 -13.11 25.61
CA GLU A 210 1.89 -12.13 25.44
C GLU A 210 1.61 -11.21 24.24
N GLN A 211 1.13 -11.76 23.15
CA GLN A 211 0.70 -11.00 21.97
C GLN A 211 -0.49 -10.08 22.30
N LYS A 212 -1.46 -10.56 23.12
CA LYS A 212 -2.59 -9.74 23.59
C LYS A 212 -2.13 -8.53 24.37
N LYS A 213 -1.15 -8.67 25.28
CA LYS A 213 -0.57 -7.55 26.00
C LYS A 213 0.03 -6.49 25.09
N GLN A 214 0.75 -6.92 24.02
CA GLN A 214 1.29 -5.98 23.03
C GLN A 214 0.18 -5.36 22.19
N PHE A 215 -0.82 -6.14 21.81
CA PHE A 215 -1.97 -5.70 21.02
C PHE A 215 -2.80 -4.61 21.73
N ASP A 216 -2.88 -4.64 23.06
CA ASP A 216 -3.59 -3.64 23.86
C ASP A 216 -2.86 -2.27 23.90
N HIS A 217 -1.62 -2.17 23.33
CA HIS A 217 -0.81 -0.96 23.28
C HIS A 217 -0.34 -0.61 21.85
N PRO A 218 -1.26 -0.33 20.90
CA PRO A 218 -0.90 -0.02 19.53
C PRO A 218 -0.17 1.32 19.40
N GLN A 219 0.73 1.38 18.44
CA GLN A 219 1.43 2.62 18.05
C GLN A 219 0.66 3.29 16.91
N PHE A 220 0.24 4.53 17.11
CA PHE A 220 -0.43 5.34 16.08
C PHE A 220 0.61 6.00 15.19
N ALA A 221 0.53 5.78 13.89
CA ALA A 221 1.40 6.38 12.89
C ALA A 221 0.72 7.59 12.25
N GLU A 222 0.80 8.73 12.93
CA GLU A 222 0.33 10.00 12.37
C GLU A 222 1.34 10.54 11.37
N VAL A 223 0.87 11.00 10.20
CA VAL A 223 1.72 11.54 9.14
C VAL A 223 1.04 12.73 8.47
N LYS A 224 1.85 13.62 7.86
CA LYS A 224 1.38 14.73 7.05
C LYS A 224 1.04 14.27 5.63
N ALA A 225 0.23 15.05 4.94
CA ALA A 225 0.00 14.86 3.51
C ALA A 225 1.32 14.80 2.73
N GLY A 226 1.45 13.81 1.87
CA GLY A 226 2.67 13.52 1.11
C GLY A 226 3.75 12.76 1.88
N GLU A 227 3.50 12.39 3.14
CA GLU A 227 4.37 11.46 3.87
C GLU A 227 3.83 10.03 3.78
N ALA A 228 4.74 9.08 3.77
CA ALA A 228 4.44 7.65 3.70
C ALA A 228 4.82 6.90 4.98
N ILE A 229 4.17 5.76 5.11
CA ILE A 229 4.48 4.71 6.08
C ILE A 229 4.80 3.45 5.29
N PHE A 230 5.98 2.89 5.53
CA PHE A 230 6.36 1.57 5.02
C PHE A 230 6.11 0.52 6.08
N HIS A 231 5.57 -0.63 5.69
CA HIS A 231 5.46 -1.75 6.64
C HIS A 231 5.71 -3.12 5.98
N HIS A 232 6.28 -3.99 6.76
CA HIS A 232 6.49 -5.40 6.40
C HIS A 232 5.13 -6.11 6.30
N SER A 233 4.95 -6.95 5.32
CA SER A 233 3.66 -7.60 5.02
C SER A 233 3.10 -8.49 6.14
N LEU A 234 3.90 -8.87 7.13
CA LEU A 234 3.48 -9.57 8.35
C LEU A 234 3.30 -8.64 9.56
N THR A 235 3.48 -7.31 9.42
CA THR A 235 3.20 -6.40 10.54
C THR A 235 1.71 -6.28 10.75
N LEU A 236 1.25 -6.57 11.97
CA LEU A 236 -0.14 -6.43 12.35
C LEU A 236 -0.50 -4.96 12.43
N HIS A 237 -1.49 -4.55 11.63
CA HIS A 237 -1.93 -3.17 11.53
C HIS A 237 -3.43 -3.06 11.22
N GLY A 238 -3.97 -1.87 11.41
CA GLY A 238 -5.35 -1.55 11.12
C GLY A 238 -5.59 -0.05 11.18
N SER A 239 -6.82 0.40 10.95
CA SER A 239 -7.15 1.82 11.10
C SER A 239 -8.58 2.02 11.61
N GLY A 240 -8.74 2.93 12.58
CA GLY A 240 -10.03 3.31 13.12
C GLY A 240 -10.90 4.08 12.16
N GLU A 241 -12.09 4.47 12.64
CA GLU A 241 -13.01 5.33 11.90
C GLU A 241 -12.41 6.73 11.66
N ASN A 242 -12.92 7.42 10.64
CA ASN A 242 -12.74 8.85 10.50
C ASN A 242 -13.89 9.60 11.22
N LYS A 243 -13.56 10.17 12.37
CA LYS A 243 -14.50 10.98 13.19
C LYS A 243 -14.31 12.49 12.99
N SER A 244 -13.28 12.89 12.25
CA SER A 244 -12.99 14.29 11.96
C SER A 244 -13.95 14.89 10.93
N ASP A 245 -13.92 16.20 10.79
CA ASP A 245 -14.69 16.95 9.79
C ASP A 245 -14.02 17.04 8.42
N LYS A 246 -12.90 16.32 8.21
CA LYS A 246 -12.13 16.29 6.96
C LYS A 246 -12.03 14.86 6.42
N PRO A 247 -11.98 14.67 5.09
CA PRO A 247 -11.72 13.37 4.52
C PRO A 247 -10.28 12.90 4.82
N ARG A 248 -10.06 11.59 4.76
CA ARG A 248 -8.72 10.99 4.79
C ARG A 248 -8.57 10.08 3.57
N ARG A 249 -7.77 10.54 2.61
CA ARG A 249 -7.45 9.85 1.36
C ARG A 249 -6.01 9.36 1.38
N ALA A 250 -5.76 8.23 0.76
CA ALA A 250 -4.44 7.65 0.63
C ALA A 250 -4.35 6.77 -0.61
N PHE A 251 -3.14 6.60 -1.11
CA PHE A 251 -2.80 5.50 -2.01
C PHE A 251 -1.79 4.56 -1.35
N VAL A 252 -1.74 3.35 -1.87
CA VAL A 252 -0.84 2.30 -1.40
C VAL A 252 -0.11 1.71 -2.59
N ILE A 253 1.20 1.48 -2.44
CA ILE A 253 2.01 0.69 -3.36
C ILE A 253 2.45 -0.56 -2.61
N ASN A 254 2.02 -1.72 -3.09
CA ASN A 254 2.52 -3.00 -2.63
C ASN A 254 3.62 -3.48 -3.57
N ALA A 255 4.73 -3.89 -3.01
CA ALA A 255 5.91 -4.34 -3.75
C ALA A 255 6.49 -5.62 -3.14
N PHE A 256 7.36 -6.26 -3.88
CA PHE A 256 8.09 -7.43 -3.38
C PHE A 256 9.52 -7.48 -3.96
N ALA A 257 10.40 -8.21 -3.27
CA ALA A 257 11.75 -8.48 -3.75
C ALA A 257 11.71 -9.30 -5.03
N ASP A 258 12.54 -8.95 -6.02
CA ASP A 258 12.66 -9.75 -7.25
C ASP A 258 13.10 -11.17 -6.91
N GLY A 259 12.38 -12.17 -7.44
CA GLY A 259 12.58 -13.58 -7.09
C GLY A 259 11.39 -14.23 -6.40
N VAL A 260 10.38 -13.47 -5.98
CA VAL A 260 9.10 -14.02 -5.53
C VAL A 260 8.45 -14.79 -6.68
N ILE A 261 7.89 -15.96 -6.36
CA ILE A 261 7.22 -16.87 -7.30
C ILE A 261 5.74 -17.02 -6.95
N SER A 262 4.94 -17.39 -7.92
CA SER A 262 3.55 -17.82 -7.73
C SER A 262 3.51 -19.17 -6.99
N ASP A 263 2.60 -19.31 -6.03
CA ASP A 263 2.29 -20.59 -5.35
C ASP A 263 0.84 -21.03 -5.64
N SER A 264 0.28 -20.59 -6.75
CA SER A 264 -1.09 -20.88 -7.19
C SER A 264 -1.16 -21.06 -8.70
N ASN A 265 -2.13 -21.84 -9.16
CA ASN A 265 -2.51 -21.95 -10.58
C ASN A 265 -3.79 -21.15 -10.89
N GLU A 266 -4.19 -20.25 -10.01
CA GLU A 266 -5.30 -19.33 -10.20
C GLU A 266 -4.79 -17.91 -10.44
N PRO A 267 -5.57 -17.02 -11.08
CA PRO A 267 -5.22 -15.62 -11.21
C PRO A 267 -4.93 -15.00 -9.84
N LEU A 268 -3.82 -14.30 -9.70
CA LEU A 268 -3.42 -13.64 -8.45
C LEU A 268 -4.20 -12.35 -8.21
N LEU A 269 -4.58 -11.67 -9.30
CA LEU A 269 -5.44 -10.49 -9.34
C LEU A 269 -6.52 -10.69 -10.39
N ASN A 270 -7.70 -10.09 -10.23
CA ASN A 270 -8.77 -10.17 -11.20
C ASN A 270 -8.35 -9.56 -12.54
N GLY A 271 -8.65 -10.27 -13.65
CA GLY A 271 -8.32 -9.81 -14.98
C GLY A 271 -6.83 -9.86 -15.35
N VAL A 272 -5.98 -10.45 -14.49
CA VAL A 272 -4.56 -10.68 -14.76
C VAL A 272 -4.35 -12.14 -15.19
N PRO A 273 -3.56 -12.40 -16.23
CA PRO A 273 -3.21 -13.76 -16.63
C PRO A 273 -2.59 -14.56 -15.49
N VAL A 274 -2.86 -15.85 -15.47
CA VAL A 274 -2.27 -16.76 -14.46
C VAL A 274 -0.75 -16.77 -14.60
N VAL A 275 -0.06 -16.56 -13.48
CA VAL A 275 1.36 -16.92 -13.36
C VAL A 275 1.38 -18.35 -12.80
N PRO A 276 1.82 -19.36 -13.54
CA PRO A 276 1.79 -20.74 -13.09
C PRO A 276 2.56 -20.94 -11.78
N LYS A 277 2.09 -21.87 -10.97
CA LYS A 277 2.77 -22.21 -9.70
C LYS A 277 4.23 -22.59 -9.95
N GLY A 278 5.13 -21.95 -9.19
CA GLY A 278 6.58 -22.10 -9.30
C GLY A 278 7.24 -21.11 -10.25
N GLU A 279 6.47 -20.39 -11.07
CA GLU A 279 7.00 -19.39 -11.98
C GLU A 279 7.22 -18.04 -11.28
N LYS A 280 8.22 -17.31 -11.76
CA LYS A 280 8.59 -15.99 -11.24
C LYS A 280 7.48 -14.97 -11.50
N MET A 281 7.17 -14.18 -10.50
CA MET A 281 6.27 -13.04 -10.59
C MET A 281 6.91 -11.93 -11.41
N GLN A 282 6.51 -11.79 -12.69
CA GLN A 282 7.09 -10.80 -13.62
C GLN A 282 6.15 -10.50 -14.79
N GLY A 283 6.57 -9.60 -15.68
CA GLY A 283 5.81 -9.23 -16.89
C GLY A 283 4.99 -7.96 -16.71
N GLN A 284 3.98 -7.79 -17.57
CA GLN A 284 3.19 -6.55 -17.69
C GLN A 284 2.63 -6.07 -16.35
N PHE A 285 2.07 -6.97 -15.55
CA PHE A 285 1.36 -6.63 -14.30
C PHE A 285 2.27 -6.63 -13.05
N PHE A 286 3.50 -7.13 -13.18
CA PHE A 286 4.49 -7.20 -12.12
C PHE A 286 5.85 -6.66 -12.60
N PRO A 287 5.89 -5.39 -13.06
CA PRO A 287 7.10 -4.80 -13.61
C PRO A 287 8.23 -4.74 -12.59
N LEU A 288 9.47 -4.87 -13.08
CA LEU A 288 10.64 -4.51 -12.30
C LEU A 288 10.70 -2.98 -12.22
N LEU A 289 10.57 -2.45 -11.00
CA LEU A 289 10.54 -1.01 -10.77
C LEU A 289 11.94 -0.44 -10.55
N TYR A 290 12.80 -1.18 -9.85
CA TYR A 290 14.12 -0.71 -9.44
C TYR A 290 15.11 -1.87 -9.32
N ASN A 291 16.36 -1.58 -9.68
CA ASN A 291 17.51 -2.46 -9.49
C ASN A 291 18.65 -1.60 -8.91
N PRO A 292 19.06 -1.77 -7.63
CA PRO A 292 20.02 -0.92 -6.92
C PRO A 292 21.42 -0.99 -7.49
#